data_e8f835defa5dc5c5fe155bfacb758b16
#
_entry.id   e8f835defa5dc5c5fe155bfacb758b16
#
_cell.length_a   1.000
_cell.length_b   1.000
_cell.length_c   1.000
_cell.angle_alpha   90.00
_cell.angle_beta   90.00
_cell.angle_gamma   90.00
#
_symmetry.space_group_name_H-M   'P 1'
#
loop_
_entity.id
_entity.type
_entity.pdbx_description
1 polymer ?
#
loop_
_entity_poly.entity_id
_entity_poly.type
_entity_poly.pdbx_seq_one_letter_code
_entity_poly.pdbx_strand_id
1 'polypeptide(L)'
;MQKALSYLLFLSLLLSCQEAIKETTYHYTIEPIEEDGTHALSISLELEADELGIVRLNFQDNRWGEDSLYSTLTGLETIPAAQAIEAKPDSNMIFIRHTPNQKFTFKYKSIQDKGGEIMNHHTYRPIIQDTYFHTFGNRLFIYPYGSFDFDSSEVNFVFDWNVPEGYLIHNSFGTEKCQRLSLTQAELGSSIFVGGDFRRYTSVINGNDIHFVTRGDWVPFEEDKVNDILNIAIRSHKDFWQDYSDSMFSVTMIPTNEKRGYSLGGTGLSQSFATFVSNNQYVEFWRVKYLYFHELLHNWIGHKIENRDEELQYWFSEGFTDYYTYKLMLRNGVISLKEYIKLINEEVLRPHYGSPVREARNDSITYEKFWSDRNYEKLPYRRGMIYAFHLDNIMKQMHEDKSLDDIMREILDRCHRFGDAKFDHNLFKDVLDNYLGPRAMTAFEKYIVRGEIIDLKISIPKGIRHNTKRGIPVLSVSDPEKIEKFLIR
;
A
#
# COMPACT_ATOMS: atom_id res chain seq x y z
N MET A 1 -31.28 36.57 -53.57
CA MET A 1 -31.51 36.61 -52.12
C MET A 1 -32.34 35.43 -51.57
N GLN A 2 -32.63 34.36 -52.33
CA GLN A 2 -33.45 33.23 -51.89
C GLN A 2 -32.64 31.92 -51.59
N LYS A 3 -31.32 31.91 -51.75
CA LYS A 3 -30.46 30.73 -51.45
C LYS A 3 -29.70 30.82 -50.13
N ALA A 4 -29.79 31.96 -49.43
CA ALA A 4 -29.09 32.14 -48.15
C ALA A 4 -29.97 31.80 -46.92
N LEU A 5 -31.30 31.67 -47.12
CA LEU A 5 -32.27 31.40 -46.00
C LEU A 5 -32.45 29.91 -45.71
N SER A 6 -32.11 29.02 -46.66
CA SER A 6 -32.22 27.56 -46.45
C SER A 6 -31.10 26.92 -45.68
N TYR A 7 -29.93 27.58 -45.56
CA TYR A 7 -28.79 27.05 -44.78
C TYR A 7 -28.85 27.41 -43.27
N LEU A 8 -29.61 28.43 -42.90
CA LEU A 8 -29.75 28.80 -41.48
C LEU A 8 -30.81 27.97 -40.74
N LEU A 9 -31.74 27.31 -41.45
CA LEU A 9 -32.75 26.44 -40.82
C LEU A 9 -32.26 25.00 -40.58
N PHE A 10 -31.17 24.59 -41.21
CA PHE A 10 -30.63 23.22 -41.02
C PHE A 10 -29.55 23.17 -39.95
N LEU A 11 -29.02 24.32 -39.50
CA LEU A 11 -28.04 24.37 -38.39
C LEU A 11 -28.67 24.48 -37.02
N SER A 12 -29.98 24.72 -36.91
CA SER A 12 -30.72 24.82 -35.64
C SER A 12 -31.35 23.52 -35.16
N LEU A 13 -31.21 22.42 -35.92
CA LEU A 13 -31.77 21.10 -35.59
C LEU A 13 -30.74 20.09 -35.09
N LEU A 14 -29.47 20.49 -34.94
CA LEU A 14 -28.42 19.66 -34.35
C LEU A 14 -28.03 20.05 -32.90
N LEU A 15 -28.81 20.93 -32.29
CA LEU A 15 -28.77 21.26 -30.86
C LEU A 15 -29.86 20.50 -30.10
N SER A 16 -30.00 19.21 -30.37
CA SER A 16 -30.90 18.37 -29.61
C SER A 16 -30.11 17.44 -28.71
N CYS A 17 -30.29 17.64 -27.43
CA CYS A 17 -30.12 16.67 -26.36
C CYS A 17 -28.76 15.94 -26.31
N GLN A 18 -27.71 16.64 -25.94
CA GLN A 18 -26.91 16.09 -24.87
C GLN A 18 -27.78 16.23 -23.60
N GLU A 19 -28.54 15.21 -23.24
CA GLU A 19 -28.92 15.01 -21.87
C GLU A 19 -27.63 15.05 -21.09
N ALA A 20 -27.48 16.06 -20.24
CA ALA A 20 -26.37 16.10 -19.30
C ALA A 20 -26.46 14.78 -18.53
N ILE A 21 -25.52 13.89 -18.73
CA ILE A 21 -25.38 12.67 -17.92
C ILE A 21 -25.37 13.20 -16.50
N LYS A 22 -26.44 12.98 -15.75
CA LYS A 22 -26.57 13.43 -14.37
C LYS A 22 -25.54 12.60 -13.61
N GLU A 23 -24.41 13.20 -13.27
CA GLU A 23 -23.38 12.52 -12.51
C GLU A 23 -24.00 11.95 -11.23
N THR A 24 -24.01 10.63 -11.14
CA THR A 24 -24.58 9.92 -10.00
C THR A 24 -23.72 10.21 -8.77
N THR A 25 -24.34 10.74 -7.71
CA THR A 25 -23.69 11.01 -6.43
C THR A 25 -24.28 10.09 -5.38
N TYR A 26 -23.42 9.34 -4.68
CA TYR A 26 -23.83 8.50 -3.54
C TYR A 26 -23.52 9.22 -2.24
N HIS A 27 -24.57 9.41 -1.44
CA HIS A 27 -24.50 10.12 -0.17
C HIS A 27 -24.57 9.12 0.98
N TYR A 28 -23.47 9.05 1.76
CA TYR A 28 -23.35 8.25 2.96
C TYR A 28 -23.33 9.15 4.19
N THR A 29 -24.16 8.80 5.17
CA THR A 29 -24.06 9.37 6.53
C THR A 29 -23.55 8.25 7.45
N ILE A 30 -22.49 8.52 8.21
CA ILE A 30 -21.82 7.55 9.07
C ILE A 30 -21.82 8.07 10.51
N GLU A 31 -22.26 7.24 11.46
CA GLU A 31 -22.40 7.60 12.86
C GLU A 31 -21.88 6.44 13.77
N PRO A 32 -20.92 6.70 14.66
CA PRO A 32 -20.61 5.77 15.74
C PRO A 32 -21.78 5.69 16.72
N ILE A 33 -22.24 4.49 17.01
CA ILE A 33 -23.35 4.23 17.92
C ILE A 33 -22.99 3.16 18.94
N GLU A 34 -23.72 3.17 20.05
CA GLU A 34 -23.73 2.08 21.06
C GLU A 34 -25.16 1.59 21.23
N GLU A 35 -25.39 0.30 21.06
CA GLU A 35 -26.67 -0.35 21.27
C GLU A 35 -26.46 -1.64 22.07
N ASP A 36 -27.18 -1.78 23.16
CA ASP A 36 -27.12 -2.96 24.05
C ASP A 36 -25.68 -3.36 24.44
N GLY A 37 -24.79 -2.36 24.66
CA GLY A 37 -23.39 -2.56 24.98
C GLY A 37 -22.52 -3.01 23.80
N THR A 38 -23.02 -2.94 22.58
CA THR A 38 -22.28 -3.22 21.36
C THR A 38 -22.00 -1.91 20.61
N HIS A 39 -20.72 -1.66 20.33
CA HIS A 39 -20.30 -0.52 19.51
C HIS A 39 -20.36 -0.87 18.03
N ALA A 40 -20.89 0.05 17.23
CA ALA A 40 -21.06 -0.11 15.78
C ALA A 40 -20.86 1.23 15.04
N LEU A 41 -20.63 1.16 13.74
CA LEU A 41 -20.86 2.28 12.84
C LEU A 41 -22.21 2.08 12.17
N SER A 42 -23.13 3.02 12.37
CA SER A 42 -24.40 3.08 11.63
C SER A 42 -24.18 3.83 10.33
N ILE A 43 -24.54 3.22 9.20
CA ILE A 43 -24.35 3.79 7.87
C ILE A 43 -25.71 3.92 7.19
N SER A 44 -25.96 5.09 6.61
CA SER A 44 -27.13 5.36 5.79
C SER A 44 -26.68 5.75 4.38
N LEU A 45 -27.31 5.16 3.35
CA LEU A 45 -27.06 5.43 1.94
C LEU A 45 -28.36 5.83 1.25
N GLU A 46 -28.38 6.99 0.59
CA GLU A 46 -29.50 7.43 -0.21
C GLU A 46 -29.51 6.75 -1.57
N LEU A 47 -30.65 6.15 -1.95
CA LEU A 47 -30.81 5.36 -3.16
C LEU A 47 -32.17 5.63 -3.83
N GLU A 48 -32.23 5.26 -5.11
CA GLU A 48 -33.46 5.23 -5.89
C GLU A 48 -33.59 3.86 -6.57
N ALA A 49 -34.73 3.22 -6.46
CA ALA A 49 -35.03 1.96 -7.13
C ALA A 49 -35.16 2.18 -8.65
N ASP A 50 -34.73 1.19 -9.43
CA ASP A 50 -34.90 1.23 -10.89
C ASP A 50 -36.39 1.14 -11.32
N GLU A 51 -36.63 1.15 -12.63
CA GLU A 51 -37.99 1.04 -13.22
C GLU A 51 -38.67 -0.28 -12.87
N LEU A 52 -37.93 -1.31 -12.45
CA LEU A 52 -38.45 -2.61 -12.01
C LEU A 52 -38.56 -2.69 -10.47
N GLY A 53 -38.19 -1.64 -9.76
CA GLY A 53 -38.17 -1.61 -8.30
C GLY A 53 -37.03 -2.44 -7.70
N ILE A 54 -35.94 -2.62 -8.42
CA ILE A 54 -34.82 -3.44 -7.97
C ILE A 54 -33.59 -2.55 -7.74
N VAL A 55 -32.89 -2.76 -6.62
CA VAL A 55 -31.54 -2.24 -6.39
C VAL A 55 -30.62 -3.40 -6.10
N ARG A 56 -29.47 -3.40 -6.74
CA ARG A 56 -28.39 -4.37 -6.51
C ARG A 56 -27.22 -3.65 -5.87
N LEU A 57 -26.76 -4.15 -4.73
CA LEU A 57 -25.65 -3.59 -4.00
C LEU A 57 -24.54 -4.64 -3.92
N ASN A 58 -23.29 -4.18 -3.91
CA ASN A 58 -22.11 -5.02 -3.78
C ASN A 58 -21.47 -4.83 -2.40
N PHE A 59 -21.06 -5.95 -1.79
CA PHE A 59 -20.19 -6.02 -0.62
C PHE A 59 -19.40 -7.34 -0.70
N GLN A 60 -18.09 -7.26 -0.61
CA GLN A 60 -17.24 -8.46 -0.78
C GLN A 60 -17.17 -9.29 0.50
N ASP A 61 -17.53 -10.57 0.42
CA ASP A 61 -17.44 -11.51 1.54
C ASP A 61 -16.02 -12.01 1.81
N ASN A 62 -15.15 -12.01 0.77
CA ASN A 62 -13.76 -12.44 0.87
C ASN A 62 -12.84 -11.40 0.23
N ARG A 63 -11.85 -10.93 0.97
CA ARG A 63 -10.81 -10.03 0.46
C ARG A 63 -9.62 -9.93 1.43
N TRP A 64 -8.42 -9.79 0.89
CA TRP A 64 -7.16 -9.62 1.66
C TRP A 64 -6.96 -10.70 2.73
N GLY A 65 -7.23 -11.98 2.36
CA GLY A 65 -7.07 -13.12 3.26
C GLY A 65 -8.15 -13.27 4.34
N GLU A 66 -9.12 -12.34 4.40
CA GLU A 66 -10.29 -12.44 5.27
C GLU A 66 -11.48 -13.05 4.53
N ASP A 67 -12.29 -13.83 5.21
CA ASP A 67 -13.52 -14.45 4.72
C ASP A 67 -14.72 -14.14 5.61
N SER A 68 -15.91 -14.51 5.14
CA SER A 68 -17.16 -14.35 5.91
C SER A 68 -17.39 -12.91 6.41
N LEU A 69 -17.06 -11.91 5.57
CA LEU A 69 -17.12 -10.50 5.96
C LEU A 69 -18.55 -9.97 6.11
N TYR A 70 -19.55 -10.69 5.58
CA TYR A 70 -20.96 -10.38 5.86
C TYR A 70 -21.31 -10.52 7.36
N SER A 71 -20.51 -11.26 8.15
CA SER A 71 -20.67 -11.30 9.61
C SER A 71 -20.41 -9.96 10.29
N THR A 72 -19.73 -9.04 9.63
CA THR A 72 -19.51 -7.66 10.11
C THR A 72 -20.68 -6.72 9.81
N LEU A 73 -21.71 -7.18 9.09
CA LEU A 73 -22.88 -6.41 8.73
C LEU A 73 -24.11 -6.86 9.53
N THR A 74 -24.89 -5.89 10.00
CA THR A 74 -26.14 -6.15 10.70
C THR A 74 -27.15 -5.03 10.47
N GLY A 75 -28.41 -5.26 10.80
CA GLY A 75 -29.45 -4.24 10.75
C GLY A 75 -29.76 -3.71 9.34
N LEU A 76 -29.75 -4.58 8.33
CA LEU A 76 -30.11 -4.19 6.95
C LEU A 76 -31.58 -3.79 6.88
N GLU A 77 -31.86 -2.51 6.62
CA GLU A 77 -33.21 -1.98 6.52
C GLU A 77 -33.32 -0.84 5.51
N THR A 78 -34.53 -0.48 5.13
CA THR A 78 -34.81 0.71 4.28
C THR A 78 -35.87 1.59 4.87
N ILE A 79 -35.78 2.88 4.60
CA ILE A 79 -36.81 3.87 4.98
C ILE A 79 -37.24 4.65 3.72
N PRO A 80 -38.50 4.54 3.25
CA PRO A 80 -39.54 3.62 3.73
C PRO A 80 -39.17 2.14 3.55
N ALA A 81 -39.84 1.23 4.25
CA ALA A 81 -39.58 -0.18 4.26
C ALA A 81 -39.67 -0.82 2.86
N ALA A 82 -38.68 -1.58 2.48
CA ALA A 82 -38.64 -2.36 1.25
C ALA A 82 -39.61 -3.57 1.32
N GLN A 83 -39.99 -4.10 0.16
CA GLN A 83 -40.77 -5.34 0.04
C GLN A 83 -39.91 -6.56 0.43
N ALA A 84 -38.61 -6.53 0.11
CA ALA A 84 -37.66 -7.54 0.48
C ALA A 84 -36.23 -6.99 0.45
N ILE A 85 -35.35 -7.50 1.37
CA ILE A 85 -33.90 -7.33 1.36
C ILE A 85 -33.31 -8.73 1.46
N GLU A 86 -32.46 -9.10 0.50
CA GLU A 86 -31.83 -10.42 0.44
C GLU A 86 -30.31 -10.27 0.28
N ALA A 87 -29.54 -10.64 1.31
CA ALA A 87 -28.09 -10.71 1.24
C ALA A 87 -27.65 -12.08 0.71
N LYS A 88 -26.74 -12.09 -0.27
CA LYS A 88 -26.16 -13.28 -0.91
C LYS A 88 -24.63 -13.21 -0.85
N PRO A 89 -24.00 -13.63 0.26
CA PRO A 89 -22.55 -13.59 0.45
C PRO A 89 -21.79 -14.31 -0.68
N ASP A 90 -22.25 -15.49 -1.10
CA ASP A 90 -21.62 -16.29 -2.16
C ASP A 90 -21.46 -15.56 -3.49
N SER A 91 -22.31 -14.55 -3.76
CA SER A 91 -22.24 -13.71 -4.94
C SER A 91 -21.77 -12.28 -4.67
N ASN A 92 -21.42 -11.96 -3.43
CA ASN A 92 -21.04 -10.60 -2.98
C ASN A 92 -22.15 -9.55 -3.22
N MET A 93 -23.44 -9.95 -3.15
CA MET A 93 -24.56 -9.12 -3.55
C MET A 93 -25.60 -8.98 -2.44
N ILE A 94 -26.22 -7.79 -2.39
CA ILE A 94 -27.42 -7.52 -1.63
C ILE A 94 -28.48 -7.03 -2.62
N PHE A 95 -29.65 -7.67 -2.62
CA PHE A 95 -30.79 -7.31 -3.46
C PHE A 95 -31.86 -6.64 -2.61
N ILE A 96 -32.32 -5.48 -3.06
CA ILE A 96 -33.43 -4.76 -2.44
C ILE A 96 -34.58 -4.68 -3.46
N ARG A 97 -35.78 -5.09 -3.04
CA ARG A 97 -36.99 -4.93 -3.84
C ARG A 97 -37.87 -3.84 -3.23
N HIS A 98 -38.10 -2.80 -4.00
CA HIS A 98 -38.83 -1.62 -3.57
C HIS A 98 -39.94 -1.28 -4.62
N THR A 99 -40.74 -0.24 -4.37
CA THR A 99 -41.60 0.35 -5.40
C THR A 99 -40.72 0.95 -6.52
N PRO A 100 -41.09 0.75 -7.81
CA PRO A 100 -40.35 1.37 -8.92
C PRO A 100 -40.15 2.87 -8.76
N ASN A 101 -38.94 3.36 -9.08
CA ASN A 101 -38.54 4.77 -9.00
C ASN A 101 -38.72 5.39 -7.59
N GLN A 102 -38.85 4.57 -6.56
CA GLN A 102 -38.93 5.03 -5.17
C GLN A 102 -37.56 5.44 -4.64
N LYS A 103 -37.49 6.67 -4.13
CA LYS A 103 -36.36 7.11 -3.31
C LYS A 103 -36.50 6.55 -1.89
N PHE A 104 -35.40 6.07 -1.35
CA PHE A 104 -35.35 5.51 -0.02
C PHE A 104 -33.93 5.64 0.58
N THR A 105 -33.83 5.52 1.88
CA THR A 105 -32.55 5.41 2.59
C THR A 105 -32.34 3.94 2.94
N PHE A 106 -31.22 3.36 2.48
CA PHE A 106 -30.74 2.05 2.92
C PHE A 106 -29.87 2.24 4.14
N LYS A 107 -30.15 1.50 5.19
CA LYS A 107 -29.38 1.53 6.45
C LYS A 107 -28.79 0.17 6.75
N TYR A 108 -27.61 0.21 7.34
CA TYR A 108 -26.92 -0.98 7.88
C TYR A 108 -25.94 -0.57 8.98
N LYS A 109 -25.46 -1.54 9.73
CA LYS A 109 -24.43 -1.33 10.74
C LYS A 109 -23.22 -2.17 10.41
N SER A 110 -22.01 -1.58 10.54
CA SER A 110 -20.75 -2.30 10.56
C SER A 110 -20.37 -2.54 12.01
N ILE A 111 -20.04 -3.79 12.35
CA ILE A 111 -19.69 -4.21 13.70
C ILE A 111 -18.32 -4.90 13.72
N GLN A 112 -17.67 -4.91 14.88
CA GLN A 112 -16.54 -5.80 15.15
C GLN A 112 -17.05 -7.19 15.47
N ASP A 113 -16.89 -8.13 14.54
CA ASP A 113 -17.38 -9.51 14.70
C ASP A 113 -16.40 -10.43 15.43
N LYS A 114 -15.13 -10.05 15.57
CA LYS A 114 -14.11 -10.75 16.35
C LYS A 114 -13.92 -10.05 17.69
N GLY A 115 -14.36 -10.68 18.76
CA GLY A 115 -14.20 -10.16 20.12
C GLY A 115 -12.80 -10.35 20.67
N GLY A 116 -12.55 -9.73 21.84
CA GLY A 116 -11.30 -9.86 22.59
C GLY A 116 -10.28 -8.76 22.28
N GLU A 117 -9.03 -9.01 22.71
CA GLU A 117 -7.92 -8.06 22.49
C GLU A 117 -7.59 -7.98 20.99
N ILE A 118 -7.27 -6.77 20.51
CA ILE A 118 -6.89 -6.57 19.11
C ILE A 118 -5.49 -7.15 18.87
N MET A 119 -5.45 -8.23 18.13
CA MET A 119 -4.23 -8.91 17.70
C MET A 119 -3.95 -8.63 16.22
N ASN A 120 -2.73 -8.84 15.79
CA ASN A 120 -2.35 -8.57 14.39
C ASN A 120 -3.26 -9.26 13.35
N HIS A 121 -3.71 -10.49 13.63
CA HIS A 121 -4.61 -11.22 12.73
C HIS A 121 -6.06 -10.72 12.70
N HIS A 122 -6.43 -9.71 13.50
CA HIS A 122 -7.74 -9.06 13.47
C HIS A 122 -7.73 -7.74 12.68
N THR A 123 -6.56 -7.24 12.30
CA THR A 123 -6.39 -5.85 11.85
C THR A 123 -6.96 -5.57 10.45
N TYR A 124 -7.23 -6.60 9.67
CA TYR A 124 -7.87 -6.48 8.37
C TYR A 124 -9.40 -6.60 8.39
N ARG A 125 -9.99 -6.70 9.59
CA ARG A 125 -11.44 -6.62 9.83
C ARG A 125 -11.80 -5.28 10.46
N PRO A 126 -13.10 -4.88 10.49
CA PRO A 126 -13.50 -3.68 11.23
C PRO A 126 -13.14 -3.81 12.72
N ILE A 127 -12.43 -2.83 13.25
CA ILE A 127 -12.20 -2.66 14.67
C ILE A 127 -13.08 -1.52 15.12
N ILE A 128 -14.05 -1.77 15.98
CA ILE A 128 -15.01 -0.78 16.48
C ILE A 128 -15.15 -0.98 17.98
N GLN A 129 -14.64 -0.01 18.73
CA GLN A 129 -14.54 -0.01 20.18
C GLN A 129 -15.26 1.23 20.74
N ASP A 130 -15.37 1.32 22.04
CA ASP A 130 -15.99 2.44 22.75
C ASP A 130 -15.35 3.80 22.44
N THR A 131 -14.03 3.85 22.27
CA THR A 131 -13.29 5.09 22.08
C THR A 131 -12.83 5.34 20.66
N TYR A 132 -12.88 4.32 19.77
CA TYR A 132 -12.36 4.47 18.40
C TYR A 132 -12.92 3.42 17.43
N PHE A 133 -12.77 3.74 16.14
CA PHE A 133 -12.87 2.74 15.09
C PHE A 133 -11.66 2.82 14.13
N HIS A 134 -11.36 1.68 13.52
CA HIS A 134 -10.38 1.51 12.44
C HIS A 134 -10.95 0.51 11.45
N THR A 135 -11.16 0.93 10.21
CA THR A 135 -11.75 0.08 9.17
C THR A 135 -11.29 0.51 7.78
N PHE A 136 -11.45 -0.37 6.81
CA PHE A 136 -11.14 -0.09 5.41
C PHE A 136 -12.40 0.19 4.60
N GLY A 137 -12.27 0.92 3.49
CA GLY A 137 -13.41 1.27 2.65
C GLY A 137 -14.17 0.06 2.14
N ASN A 138 -13.49 -1.02 1.78
CA ASN A 138 -14.11 -2.28 1.37
C ASN A 138 -14.73 -3.11 2.51
N ARG A 139 -14.60 -2.66 3.77
CA ARG A 139 -15.24 -3.24 4.96
C ARG A 139 -16.36 -2.35 5.49
N LEU A 140 -16.36 -1.09 5.09
CA LEU A 140 -17.29 -0.09 5.58
C LEU A 140 -18.44 0.17 4.59
N PHE A 141 -18.14 0.28 3.30
CA PHE A 141 -19.11 0.73 2.31
C PHE A 141 -19.71 -0.41 1.49
N ILE A 142 -21.03 -0.47 1.50
CA ILE A 142 -21.87 -1.21 0.54
C ILE A 142 -22.24 -0.23 -0.56
N TYR A 143 -21.98 -0.54 -1.83
CA TYR A 143 -22.19 0.38 -2.95
C TYR A 143 -23.03 -0.26 -4.07
N PRO A 144 -23.77 0.52 -4.89
CA PRO A 144 -24.58 0.01 -5.97
C PRO A 144 -23.76 -0.75 -7.02
N TYR A 145 -24.23 -1.93 -7.39
CA TYR A 145 -23.62 -2.77 -8.41
C TYR A 145 -23.77 -2.14 -9.79
N GLY A 146 -22.69 -2.15 -10.57
CA GLY A 146 -22.66 -1.56 -11.91
C GLY A 146 -22.46 -0.03 -11.92
N SER A 147 -22.29 0.58 -10.73
CA SER A 147 -21.95 2.01 -10.64
C SER A 147 -20.53 2.31 -11.10
N PHE A 148 -19.70 1.29 -11.09
CA PHE A 148 -18.31 1.34 -11.50
C PHE A 148 -18.09 0.36 -12.65
N ASP A 149 -17.83 0.87 -13.84
CA ASP A 149 -17.23 0.06 -14.91
C ASP A 149 -15.74 -0.12 -14.56
N PHE A 150 -15.44 -1.27 -13.93
CA PHE A 150 -14.11 -1.78 -13.64
C PHE A 150 -12.96 -0.75 -13.57
N ASP A 151 -12.49 -0.46 -12.35
CA ASP A 151 -11.25 0.21 -11.95
C ASP A 151 -10.96 1.63 -12.51
N SER A 152 -11.58 2.06 -13.60
CA SER A 152 -11.25 3.34 -14.26
C SER A 152 -12.33 4.42 -14.21
N SER A 153 -13.60 4.07 -13.86
CA SER A 153 -14.67 5.05 -13.79
C SER A 153 -14.75 5.69 -12.41
N GLU A 154 -14.63 7.00 -12.36
CA GLU A 154 -14.85 7.77 -11.14
C GLU A 154 -16.35 7.96 -10.88
N VAL A 155 -16.73 7.93 -9.62
CA VAL A 155 -18.08 8.16 -9.12
C VAL A 155 -18.03 9.18 -7.98
N ASN A 156 -19.02 10.05 -7.94
CA ASN A 156 -19.10 11.07 -6.89
C ASN A 156 -19.67 10.51 -5.60
N PHE A 157 -18.97 10.79 -4.50
CA PHE A 157 -19.34 10.42 -3.14
C PHE A 157 -19.47 11.66 -2.26
N VAL A 158 -20.43 11.61 -1.35
CA VAL A 158 -20.52 12.51 -0.20
C VAL A 158 -20.45 11.65 1.05
N PHE A 159 -19.50 11.93 1.92
CA PHE A 159 -19.39 11.30 3.24
C PHE A 159 -19.67 12.35 4.31
N ASP A 160 -20.75 12.18 5.06
CA ASP A 160 -21.10 13.00 6.21
C ASP A 160 -20.89 12.18 7.49
N TRP A 161 -19.92 12.61 8.30
CA TRP A 161 -19.58 12.00 9.58
C TRP A 161 -20.34 12.69 10.70
N ASN A 162 -21.36 12.03 11.23
CA ASN A 162 -22.10 12.50 12.40
C ASN A 162 -21.44 11.97 13.68
N VAL A 163 -20.46 12.71 14.17
CA VAL A 163 -19.62 12.27 15.29
C VAL A 163 -19.64 13.28 16.43
N PRO A 164 -19.45 12.85 17.70
CA PRO A 164 -19.39 13.72 18.85
C PRO A 164 -18.38 14.86 18.70
N GLU A 165 -18.53 15.89 19.49
CA GLU A 165 -17.53 16.96 19.60
C GLU A 165 -16.21 16.39 20.16
N GLY A 166 -15.09 16.80 19.57
CA GLY A 166 -13.76 16.30 19.95
C GLY A 166 -13.39 14.94 19.34
N TYR A 167 -14.33 14.25 18.70
CA TYR A 167 -14.05 13.00 18.01
C TYR A 167 -13.27 13.28 16.72
N LEU A 168 -12.04 12.76 16.62
CA LEU A 168 -11.23 12.92 15.41
C LEU A 168 -11.78 12.03 14.30
N ILE A 169 -11.89 12.58 13.09
CA ILE A 169 -12.09 11.82 11.86
C ILE A 169 -10.86 11.99 10.98
N HIS A 170 -10.39 10.90 10.40
CA HIS A 170 -9.32 10.89 9.43
C HIS A 170 -9.49 9.70 8.48
N ASN A 171 -9.22 9.93 7.20
CA ASN A 171 -9.22 8.86 6.19
C ASN A 171 -8.20 9.15 5.08
N SER A 172 -8.06 8.24 4.13
CA SER A 172 -7.13 8.36 2.99
C SER A 172 -7.30 9.65 2.18
N PHE A 173 -8.45 10.30 2.28
CA PHE A 173 -8.82 11.46 1.45
C PHE A 173 -8.87 12.77 2.21
N GLY A 174 -8.67 12.76 3.53
CA GLY A 174 -8.66 13.98 4.32
C GLY A 174 -9.21 13.82 5.74
N THR A 175 -9.58 14.95 6.32
CA THR A 175 -9.89 15.09 7.75
C THR A 175 -11.23 15.75 8.01
N GLU A 176 -11.92 16.14 6.94
CA GLU A 176 -13.17 16.86 7.04
C GLU A 176 -14.33 15.94 7.42
N LYS A 177 -15.26 16.44 8.24
CA LYS A 177 -16.47 15.70 8.62
C LYS A 177 -17.49 15.60 7.47
N CYS A 178 -17.44 16.51 6.52
CA CYS A 178 -18.22 16.45 5.28
C CYS A 178 -17.26 16.49 4.11
N GLN A 179 -17.21 15.40 3.33
CA GLN A 179 -16.29 15.26 2.19
C GLN A 179 -17.08 15.05 0.90
N ARG A 180 -16.64 15.70 -0.18
CA ARG A 180 -17.15 15.49 -1.54
C ARG A 180 -15.99 15.02 -2.40
N LEU A 181 -16.08 13.80 -2.90
CA LEU A 181 -14.97 13.10 -3.55
C LEU A 181 -15.43 12.47 -4.85
N SER A 182 -14.56 12.48 -5.85
CA SER A 182 -14.68 11.65 -7.05
C SER A 182 -13.65 10.53 -6.92
N LEU A 183 -14.09 9.28 -6.87
CA LEU A 183 -13.24 8.11 -6.58
C LEU A 183 -13.60 6.96 -7.51
N THR A 184 -12.60 6.17 -7.85
CA THR A 184 -12.79 4.84 -8.41
C THR A 184 -13.17 3.84 -7.33
N GLN A 185 -13.68 2.69 -7.72
CA GLN A 185 -13.98 1.58 -6.80
C GLN A 185 -12.70 1.09 -6.08
N ALA A 186 -11.59 1.05 -6.81
CA ALA A 186 -10.29 0.63 -6.27
C ALA A 186 -9.83 1.59 -5.18
N GLU A 187 -9.90 2.91 -5.40
CA GLU A 187 -9.54 3.92 -4.42
C GLU A 187 -10.41 3.85 -3.18
N LEU A 188 -11.75 3.78 -3.34
CA LEU A 188 -12.66 3.63 -2.20
C LEU A 188 -12.38 2.33 -1.44
N GLY A 189 -12.22 1.21 -2.14
CA GLY A 189 -11.99 -0.09 -1.52
C GLY A 189 -10.64 -0.21 -0.83
N SER A 190 -9.61 0.47 -1.34
CA SER A 190 -8.26 0.49 -0.81
C SER A 190 -7.98 1.77 0.00
N SER A 191 -8.91 2.17 0.85
CA SER A 191 -8.78 3.35 1.71
C SER A 191 -8.96 2.99 3.18
N ILE A 192 -8.36 3.79 4.07
CA ILE A 192 -8.49 3.68 5.51
C ILE A 192 -9.43 4.73 6.06
N PHE A 193 -10.25 4.34 7.04
CA PHE A 193 -11.12 5.21 7.81
C PHE A 193 -10.88 4.96 9.30
N VAL A 194 -10.53 6.01 10.01
CA VAL A 194 -10.31 5.97 11.46
C VAL A 194 -11.02 7.14 12.13
N GLY A 195 -11.46 6.91 13.35
CA GLY A 195 -12.04 7.97 14.17
C GLY A 195 -12.00 7.63 15.64
N GLY A 196 -12.08 8.67 16.49
CA GLY A 196 -12.06 8.53 17.94
C GLY A 196 -10.91 9.24 18.61
N ASP A 197 -10.27 8.56 19.56
CA ASP A 197 -9.20 9.06 20.42
C ASP A 197 -7.82 9.10 19.76
N PHE A 198 -7.79 9.19 18.43
CA PHE A 198 -6.54 9.33 17.68
C PHE A 198 -5.88 10.69 17.90
N ARG A 199 -4.57 10.72 17.79
CA ARG A 199 -3.74 11.92 17.70
C ARG A 199 -3.22 12.02 16.26
N ARG A 200 -3.20 13.25 15.72
CA ARG A 200 -2.73 13.53 14.36
C ARG A 200 -1.56 14.51 14.39
N TYR A 201 -0.47 14.09 13.79
CA TYR A 201 0.69 14.89 13.46
C TYR A 201 0.61 15.30 12.00
N THR A 202 0.77 16.58 11.72
CA THR A 202 0.72 17.11 10.35
C THR A 202 2.05 17.76 10.01
N SER A 203 2.61 17.39 8.87
CA SER A 203 3.83 17.95 8.30
C SER A 203 3.57 18.35 6.86
N VAL A 204 4.38 19.27 6.32
CA VAL A 204 4.35 19.62 4.89
C VAL A 204 5.68 19.24 4.25
N ILE A 205 5.64 18.41 3.23
CA ILE A 205 6.82 17.99 2.47
C ILE A 205 6.61 18.37 1.01
N ASN A 206 7.42 19.31 0.52
CA ASN A 206 7.35 19.81 -0.86
C ASN A 206 5.94 20.30 -1.27
N GLY A 207 5.24 20.96 -0.34
CA GLY A 207 3.89 21.48 -0.55
C GLY A 207 2.76 20.47 -0.36
N ASN A 208 3.08 19.23 -0.03
CA ASN A 208 2.11 18.15 0.17
C ASN A 208 1.89 17.91 1.67
N ASP A 209 0.63 17.73 2.07
CA ASP A 209 0.28 17.44 3.45
C ASP A 209 0.57 15.97 3.79
N ILE A 210 1.31 15.77 4.86
CA ILE A 210 1.63 14.45 5.41
C ILE A 210 1.00 14.33 6.79
N HIS A 211 0.18 13.31 6.96
CA HIS A 211 -0.49 13.04 8.23
C HIS A 211 0.02 11.73 8.83
N PHE A 212 0.50 11.78 10.05
CA PHE A 212 0.69 10.60 10.89
C PHE A 212 -0.40 10.56 11.95
N VAL A 213 -1.17 9.48 11.99
CA VAL A 213 -2.36 9.33 12.83
C VAL A 213 -2.22 8.08 13.68
N THR A 214 -2.14 8.25 14.98
CA THR A 214 -1.88 7.16 15.92
C THR A 214 -2.74 7.27 17.18
N ARG A 215 -2.82 6.19 17.96
CA ARG A 215 -3.55 6.13 19.21
C ARG A 215 -2.89 5.21 20.23
N GLY A 216 -3.40 5.26 21.46
CA GLY A 216 -2.89 4.45 22.58
C GLY A 216 -1.61 5.03 23.19
N ASP A 217 -1.17 4.43 24.29
CA ASP A 217 0.08 4.79 24.98
C ASP A 217 1.17 3.80 24.56
N TRP A 218 2.14 4.28 23.78
CA TRP A 218 3.17 3.41 23.20
C TRP A 218 4.26 3.04 24.22
N VAL A 219 4.50 1.73 24.37
CA VAL A 219 5.55 1.16 25.24
C VAL A 219 6.91 1.11 24.53
N PRO A 220 7.02 0.68 23.25
CA PRO A 220 8.32 0.41 22.64
C PRO A 220 9.05 1.67 22.15
N PHE A 221 8.38 2.80 22.00
CA PHE A 221 8.93 4.05 21.46
C PHE A 221 8.07 5.26 21.80
N GLU A 222 8.65 6.44 21.63
CA GLU A 222 7.94 7.71 21.66
C GLU A 222 7.35 7.99 20.25
N GLU A 223 6.09 8.36 20.16
CA GLU A 223 5.41 8.56 18.87
C GLU A 223 5.97 9.73 18.05
N ASP A 224 6.49 10.78 18.72
CA ASP A 224 7.20 11.88 18.04
C ASP A 224 8.39 11.38 17.22
N LYS A 225 9.14 10.40 17.76
CA LYS A 225 10.25 9.80 17.02
C LYS A 225 9.79 9.00 15.81
N VAL A 226 8.60 8.38 15.88
CA VAL A 226 8.01 7.70 14.72
C VAL A 226 7.62 8.72 13.67
N ASN A 227 6.98 9.82 14.06
CA ASN A 227 6.65 10.92 13.16
C ASN A 227 7.89 11.50 12.46
N ASP A 228 8.99 11.71 13.19
CA ASP A 228 10.26 12.17 12.61
C ASP A 228 10.80 11.19 11.56
N ILE A 229 10.79 9.88 11.86
CA ILE A 229 11.22 8.83 10.93
C ILE A 229 10.34 8.80 9.68
N LEU A 230 9.03 8.92 9.82
CA LEU A 230 8.11 8.99 8.69
C LEU A 230 8.40 10.18 7.78
N ASN A 231 8.61 11.37 8.36
CA ASN A 231 8.96 12.57 7.61
C ASN A 231 10.28 12.40 6.83
N ILE A 232 11.29 11.78 7.46
CA ILE A 232 12.57 11.48 6.81
C ILE A 232 12.36 10.46 5.68
N ALA A 233 11.62 9.37 5.91
CA ALA A 233 11.36 8.33 4.93
C ALA A 233 10.63 8.89 3.70
N ILE A 234 9.51 9.58 3.89
CA ILE A 234 8.70 10.14 2.80
C ILE A 234 9.52 11.15 1.98
N ARG A 235 10.24 12.07 2.64
CA ARG A 235 11.13 13.01 1.95
C ARG A 235 12.21 12.28 1.16
N SER A 236 12.89 11.35 1.80
CA SER A 236 13.96 10.56 1.19
C SER A 236 13.50 9.81 -0.06
N HIS A 237 12.30 9.21 0.00
CA HIS A 237 11.75 8.48 -1.14
C HIS A 237 11.34 9.42 -2.27
N LYS A 238 10.63 10.51 -1.97
CA LYS A 238 10.25 11.52 -2.98
C LYS A 238 11.49 12.13 -3.66
N ASP A 239 12.53 12.44 -2.90
CA ASP A 239 13.80 12.96 -3.43
C ASP A 239 14.53 11.90 -4.27
N PHE A 240 14.57 10.65 -3.83
CA PHE A 240 15.18 9.54 -4.57
C PHE A 240 14.50 9.32 -5.93
N TRP A 241 13.17 9.25 -5.94
CA TRP A 241 12.39 9.05 -7.14
C TRP A 241 12.17 10.32 -7.96
N GLN A 242 12.47 11.51 -7.40
CA GLN A 242 12.14 12.81 -8.02
C GLN A 242 10.65 12.89 -8.39
N ASP A 243 9.80 12.41 -7.50
CA ASP A 243 8.36 12.30 -7.69
C ASP A 243 7.61 12.91 -6.50
N TYR A 244 6.92 14.03 -6.78
CA TYR A 244 6.21 14.84 -5.80
C TYR A 244 4.73 15.01 -6.20
N SER A 245 4.19 14.07 -6.97
CA SER A 245 2.87 14.18 -7.60
C SER A 245 1.71 14.09 -6.60
N ASP A 246 1.88 13.41 -5.46
CA ASP A 246 0.81 13.24 -4.48
C ASP A 246 0.58 14.54 -3.70
N SER A 247 -0.69 14.99 -3.57
CA SER A 247 -1.07 16.20 -2.84
C SER A 247 -1.14 15.97 -1.32
N MET A 248 -1.46 14.76 -0.89
CA MET A 248 -1.57 14.35 0.51
C MET A 248 -1.09 12.90 0.65
N PHE A 249 -0.55 12.56 1.81
CA PHE A 249 -0.28 11.17 2.18
C PHE A 249 -0.54 10.94 3.67
N SER A 250 -1.18 9.84 4.00
CA SER A 250 -1.54 9.50 5.38
C SER A 250 -0.92 8.19 5.83
N VAL A 251 -0.41 8.17 7.05
CA VAL A 251 0.02 6.94 7.73
C VAL A 251 -0.77 6.78 9.02
N THR A 252 -1.51 5.69 9.14
CA THR A 252 -2.16 5.34 10.41
C THR A 252 -1.35 4.29 11.15
N MET A 253 -1.31 4.36 12.49
CA MET A 253 -0.67 3.35 13.32
C MET A 253 -1.54 3.04 14.54
N ILE A 254 -1.92 1.76 14.67
CA ILE A 254 -2.67 1.27 15.84
C ILE A 254 -1.91 0.21 16.62
N PRO A 255 -2.07 0.17 17.97
CA PRO A 255 -1.46 -0.85 18.79
C PRO A 255 -2.18 -2.19 18.66
N THR A 256 -1.38 -3.27 18.66
CA THR A 256 -1.87 -4.65 18.83
C THR A 256 -1.33 -5.26 20.14
N ASN A 257 -2.03 -6.27 20.67
CA ASN A 257 -1.85 -6.75 22.05
C ASN A 257 -1.19 -8.13 22.15
N GLU A 258 -0.15 -8.41 21.34
CA GLU A 258 0.60 -9.65 21.41
C GLU A 258 1.25 -9.81 22.81
N LYS A 259 0.90 -10.89 23.51
CA LYS A 259 1.42 -11.16 24.88
C LYS A 259 2.86 -11.66 24.88
N ARG A 260 3.32 -12.26 23.81
CA ARG A 260 4.68 -12.83 23.64
C ARG A 260 5.20 -12.56 22.24
N GLY A 261 6.47 -12.18 22.17
CA GLY A 261 7.05 -11.79 20.88
C GLY A 261 6.48 -10.47 20.37
N TYR A 262 6.61 -10.23 19.07
CA TYR A 262 6.09 -9.03 18.43
C TYR A 262 5.53 -9.35 17.06
N SER A 263 4.63 -8.51 16.60
CA SER A 263 4.17 -8.41 15.22
C SER A 263 4.26 -6.96 14.77
N LEU A 264 4.74 -6.76 13.56
CA LEU A 264 4.66 -5.50 12.84
C LEU A 264 4.17 -5.83 11.44
N GLY A 265 3.22 -5.06 10.99
CA GLY A 265 2.67 -5.20 9.65
C GLY A 265 2.01 -3.92 9.21
N GLY A 266 1.67 -3.87 7.95
CA GLY A 266 0.95 -2.76 7.37
C GLY A 266 0.46 -3.12 5.98
N THR A 267 -0.29 -2.21 5.39
CA THR A 267 -0.76 -2.33 4.03
C THR A 267 -0.78 -0.98 3.33
N GLY A 268 -0.27 -0.96 2.09
CA GLY A 268 -0.40 0.16 1.17
C GLY A 268 -1.85 0.33 0.74
N LEU A 269 -2.30 1.58 0.69
CA LEU A 269 -3.66 1.97 0.38
C LEU A 269 -3.65 3.20 -0.52
N SER A 270 -4.82 3.61 -1.02
CA SER A 270 -4.95 4.86 -1.77
C SER A 270 -4.46 6.04 -0.94
N GLN A 271 -3.41 6.69 -1.39
CA GLN A 271 -2.75 7.85 -0.76
C GLN A 271 -2.46 7.65 0.75
N SER A 272 -2.31 6.39 1.20
CA SER A 272 -2.13 6.10 2.62
C SER A 272 -1.46 4.76 2.87
N PHE A 273 -1.01 4.58 4.11
CA PHE A 273 -0.45 3.35 4.62
C PHE A 273 -0.98 3.07 6.03
N ALA A 274 -1.60 1.91 6.22
CA ALA A 274 -2.08 1.48 7.52
C ALA A 274 -1.05 0.58 8.21
N THR A 275 -0.73 0.86 9.48
CA THR A 275 0.28 0.13 10.24
C THR A 275 -0.30 -0.47 11.52
N PHE A 276 0.14 -1.67 11.84
CA PHE A 276 -0.22 -2.44 13.03
C PHE A 276 1.05 -2.83 13.76
N VAL A 277 1.19 -2.42 15.02
CA VAL A 277 2.43 -2.63 15.77
C VAL A 277 2.11 -3.16 17.18
N SER A 278 2.75 -4.25 17.56
CA SER A 278 2.64 -4.77 18.92
C SER A 278 3.09 -3.74 19.95
N ASN A 279 2.21 -3.39 20.88
CA ASN A 279 2.52 -2.41 21.91
C ASN A 279 3.17 -3.05 23.14
N ASN A 280 4.39 -3.54 22.98
CA ASN A 280 5.12 -4.22 24.03
C ASN A 280 6.64 -4.05 23.93
N GLN A 281 7.37 -4.48 24.95
CA GLN A 281 8.82 -4.36 25.08
C GLN A 281 9.65 -5.19 24.08
N TYR A 282 9.02 -6.08 23.29
CA TYR A 282 9.71 -6.94 22.33
C TYR A 282 9.90 -6.28 20.97
N VAL A 283 9.23 -5.14 20.72
CA VAL A 283 9.40 -4.36 19.51
C VAL A 283 10.65 -3.50 19.61
N GLU A 284 11.65 -3.77 18.80
CA GLU A 284 12.82 -2.93 18.68
C GLU A 284 12.54 -1.78 17.70
N PHE A 285 12.84 -0.54 18.06
CA PHE A 285 12.50 0.64 17.26
C PHE A 285 13.12 0.64 15.85
N TRP A 286 14.27 0.01 15.63
CA TRP A 286 14.87 -0.10 14.30
C TRP A 286 13.96 -0.88 13.32
N ARG A 287 13.12 -1.81 13.81
CA ARG A 287 12.15 -2.56 12.99
C ARG A 287 11.02 -1.67 12.47
N VAL A 288 10.61 -0.69 13.28
CA VAL A 288 9.61 0.32 12.87
C VAL A 288 10.21 1.24 11.80
N LYS A 289 11.48 1.66 11.98
CA LYS A 289 12.23 2.42 10.97
C LYS A 289 12.31 1.65 9.65
N TYR A 290 12.72 0.36 9.73
CA TYR A 290 12.79 -0.52 8.56
C TYR A 290 11.42 -0.64 7.88
N LEU A 291 10.35 -0.93 8.65
CA LEU A 291 9.00 -1.08 8.11
C LEU A 291 8.60 0.14 7.28
N TYR A 292 8.75 1.35 7.81
CA TYR A 292 8.33 2.54 7.07
C TYR A 292 9.21 2.82 5.84
N PHE A 293 10.51 2.62 5.93
CA PHE A 293 11.37 2.78 4.76
C PHE A 293 11.11 1.71 3.69
N HIS A 294 10.71 0.50 4.08
CA HIS A 294 10.38 -0.59 3.15
C HIS A 294 9.02 -0.37 2.49
N GLU A 295 7.99 -0.28 3.30
CA GLU A 295 6.60 -0.25 2.82
C GLU A 295 6.28 1.01 2.01
N LEU A 296 6.82 2.16 2.41
CA LEU A 296 6.60 3.39 1.65
C LEU A 296 7.30 3.38 0.27
N LEU A 297 8.33 2.57 0.06
CA LEU A 297 8.93 2.36 -1.26
C LEU A 297 7.98 1.65 -2.22
N HIS A 298 7.05 0.85 -1.72
CA HIS A 298 6.04 0.17 -2.53
C HIS A 298 5.07 1.12 -3.23
N ASN A 299 4.99 2.41 -2.85
CA ASN A 299 4.28 3.42 -3.65
C ASN A 299 4.88 3.56 -5.06
N TRP A 300 6.14 3.21 -5.24
CA TRP A 300 6.80 3.17 -6.55
C TRP A 300 7.05 1.75 -7.02
N ILE A 301 7.72 0.93 -6.22
CA ILE A 301 8.06 -0.47 -6.57
C ILE A 301 6.85 -1.36 -6.23
N GLY A 302 6.15 -1.80 -7.23
CA GLY A 302 4.91 -2.59 -7.10
C GLY A 302 3.64 -1.80 -7.43
N HIS A 303 3.61 -0.46 -7.22
CA HIS A 303 2.45 0.35 -7.56
C HIS A 303 2.65 1.14 -8.89
N LYS A 304 3.63 2.06 -8.94
CA LYS A 304 3.93 2.81 -10.18
C LYS A 304 4.78 2.00 -11.16
N ILE A 305 5.60 1.09 -10.65
CA ILE A 305 6.33 0.07 -11.40
C ILE A 305 5.60 -1.26 -11.16
N GLU A 306 4.53 -1.48 -11.90
CA GLU A 306 3.73 -2.71 -11.78
C GLU A 306 4.47 -3.90 -12.37
N ASN A 307 4.47 -5.03 -11.66
CA ASN A 307 5.04 -6.27 -12.14
C ASN A 307 4.13 -6.96 -13.16
N ARG A 308 4.75 -7.59 -14.15
CA ARG A 308 4.15 -8.66 -14.95
C ARG A 308 4.57 -10.00 -14.33
N ASP A 309 3.63 -10.92 -14.13
CA ASP A 309 3.90 -12.22 -13.50
C ASP A 309 4.59 -12.05 -12.13
N GLU A 310 3.84 -11.56 -11.15
CA GLU A 310 4.27 -11.07 -9.83
C GLU A 310 5.28 -12.02 -9.15
N GLU A 311 5.02 -13.34 -9.16
CA GLU A 311 5.87 -14.33 -8.49
C GLU A 311 7.29 -14.38 -9.07
N LEU A 312 7.42 -14.11 -10.36
CA LEU A 312 8.72 -14.09 -11.03
C LEU A 312 9.52 -12.82 -10.70
N GLN A 313 8.86 -11.78 -10.16
CA GLN A 313 9.45 -10.47 -9.92
C GLN A 313 9.68 -10.16 -8.43
N TYR A 314 9.34 -11.05 -7.48
CA TYR A 314 9.57 -10.81 -6.05
C TYR A 314 11.04 -10.48 -5.70
N TRP A 315 12.01 -10.95 -6.47
CA TRP A 315 13.42 -10.57 -6.31
C TRP A 315 13.64 -9.06 -6.52
N PHE A 316 12.82 -8.43 -7.33
CA PHE A 316 12.82 -6.98 -7.59
C PHE A 316 11.90 -6.27 -6.61
N SER A 317 10.60 -6.62 -6.59
CA SER A 317 9.63 -5.90 -5.77
C SER A 317 9.98 -5.92 -4.28
N GLU A 318 10.56 -7.02 -3.78
CA GLU A 318 10.94 -7.14 -2.39
C GLU A 318 12.44 -6.92 -2.16
N GLY A 319 13.26 -7.53 -3.01
CA GLY A 319 14.69 -7.51 -2.80
C GLY A 319 15.37 -6.16 -3.08
N PHE A 320 14.94 -5.44 -4.14
CA PHE A 320 15.42 -4.09 -4.39
C PHE A 320 14.81 -3.10 -3.39
N THR A 321 13.56 -3.30 -2.98
CA THR A 321 12.95 -2.53 -1.89
C THR A 321 13.78 -2.66 -0.62
N ASP A 322 14.18 -3.87 -0.23
CA ASP A 322 15.08 -4.09 0.91
C ASP A 322 16.42 -3.36 0.74
N TYR A 323 17.02 -3.46 -0.44
CA TYR A 323 18.29 -2.77 -0.70
C TYR A 323 18.17 -1.26 -0.50
N TYR A 324 17.14 -0.65 -1.10
CA TYR A 324 16.92 0.79 -1.00
C TYR A 324 16.45 1.20 0.40
N THR A 325 15.74 0.37 1.12
CA THR A 325 15.42 0.58 2.53
C THR A 325 16.68 0.85 3.34
N TYR A 326 17.63 -0.07 3.32
CA TYR A 326 18.88 0.09 4.09
C TYR A 326 19.79 1.20 3.54
N LYS A 327 19.86 1.35 2.21
CA LYS A 327 20.65 2.41 1.56
C LYS A 327 20.15 3.80 1.92
N LEU A 328 18.82 4.02 1.85
CA LEU A 328 18.21 5.30 2.15
C LEU A 328 18.22 5.61 3.66
N MET A 329 18.04 4.60 4.53
CA MET A 329 18.23 4.78 5.97
C MET A 329 19.68 5.22 6.30
N LEU A 330 20.69 4.64 5.66
CA LEU A 330 22.09 5.05 5.82
C LEU A 330 22.33 6.47 5.26
N ARG A 331 21.85 6.74 4.04
CA ARG A 331 22.02 8.03 3.34
C ARG A 331 21.43 9.20 4.15
N ASN A 332 20.34 8.97 4.86
CA ASN A 332 19.66 9.98 5.67
C ASN A 332 20.06 9.96 7.15
N GLY A 333 21.08 9.20 7.53
CA GLY A 333 21.58 9.14 8.90
C GLY A 333 20.62 8.49 9.91
N VAL A 334 19.58 7.78 9.44
CA VAL A 334 18.62 7.03 10.28
C VAL A 334 19.29 5.83 10.94
N ILE A 335 20.28 5.26 10.26
CA ILE A 335 21.21 4.27 10.80
C ILE A 335 22.64 4.69 10.49
N SER A 336 23.56 4.34 11.40
CA SER A 336 24.99 4.52 11.20
C SER A 336 25.56 3.48 10.24
N LEU A 337 26.75 3.76 9.68
CA LEU A 337 27.49 2.79 8.87
C LEU A 337 27.75 1.46 9.60
N LYS A 338 28.01 1.52 10.90
CA LYS A 338 28.20 0.33 11.74
C LYS A 338 26.93 -0.51 11.83
N GLU A 339 25.79 0.14 12.04
CA GLU A 339 24.47 -0.51 12.07
C GLU A 339 24.13 -1.07 10.69
N TYR A 340 24.35 -0.34 9.61
CA TYR A 340 24.14 -0.81 8.24
C TYR A 340 24.91 -2.13 7.99
N ILE A 341 26.21 -2.17 8.26
CA ILE A 341 27.02 -3.37 8.06
C ILE A 341 26.57 -4.52 8.99
N LYS A 342 26.19 -4.21 10.23
CA LYS A 342 25.63 -5.21 11.14
C LYS A 342 24.33 -5.82 10.56
N LEU A 343 23.40 -4.99 10.14
CA LEU A 343 22.11 -5.44 9.57
C LEU A 343 22.30 -6.27 8.29
N ILE A 344 23.16 -5.83 7.38
CA ILE A 344 23.50 -6.63 6.17
C ILE A 344 24.04 -8.01 6.55
N ASN A 345 24.95 -8.09 7.53
CA ASN A 345 25.48 -9.38 7.96
C ASN A 345 24.45 -10.27 8.65
N GLU A 346 23.64 -9.71 9.54
CA GLU A 346 22.75 -10.47 10.43
C GLU A 346 21.40 -10.80 9.81
N GLU A 347 20.80 -9.86 9.09
CA GLU A 347 19.45 -10.01 8.53
C GLU A 347 19.46 -10.51 7.08
N VAL A 348 20.58 -10.30 6.34
CA VAL A 348 20.65 -10.65 4.92
C VAL A 348 21.63 -11.79 4.65
N LEU A 349 22.95 -11.55 4.88
CA LEU A 349 23.97 -12.52 4.45
C LEU A 349 23.90 -13.82 5.24
N ARG A 350 23.88 -13.77 6.58
CA ARG A 350 23.81 -14.96 7.40
C ARG A 350 22.59 -15.83 7.08
N PRO A 351 21.37 -15.32 7.07
CA PRO A 351 20.21 -16.14 6.77
C PRO A 351 20.11 -16.56 5.31
N HIS A 352 20.62 -15.78 4.34
CA HIS A 352 20.65 -16.20 2.94
C HIS A 352 21.58 -17.39 2.71
N TYR A 353 22.84 -17.25 3.11
CA TYR A 353 23.83 -18.32 2.91
C TYR A 353 23.59 -19.53 3.81
N GLY A 354 22.85 -19.40 4.89
CA GLY A 354 22.37 -20.49 5.74
C GLY A 354 21.09 -21.17 5.27
N SER A 355 20.38 -20.59 4.30
CA SER A 355 19.10 -21.13 3.82
C SER A 355 19.30 -22.41 3.01
N PRO A 356 18.47 -23.44 3.24
CA PRO A 356 18.50 -24.68 2.44
C PRO A 356 18.06 -24.47 0.98
N VAL A 357 17.32 -23.38 0.69
CA VAL A 357 16.79 -23.04 -0.64
C VAL A 357 17.56 -21.92 -1.33
N ARG A 358 18.71 -21.51 -0.80
CA ARG A 358 19.48 -20.36 -1.33
C ARG A 358 19.86 -20.44 -2.80
N GLU A 359 19.92 -21.65 -3.36
CA GLU A 359 20.24 -21.91 -4.76
C GLU A 359 19.03 -22.35 -5.60
N ALA A 360 17.80 -22.24 -5.04
CA ALA A 360 16.60 -22.54 -5.77
C ALA A 360 16.41 -21.59 -6.96
N ARG A 361 15.98 -22.12 -8.09
CA ARG A 361 15.67 -21.33 -9.29
C ARG A 361 14.52 -20.32 -9.01
N ASN A 362 14.53 -19.17 -9.68
CA ASN A 362 13.51 -18.17 -9.49
C ASN A 362 12.09 -18.66 -9.82
N ASP A 363 11.96 -19.43 -10.91
CA ASP A 363 10.69 -20.04 -11.34
C ASP A 363 10.15 -21.13 -10.39
N SER A 364 10.94 -21.54 -9.41
CA SER A 364 10.48 -22.45 -8.33
C SER A 364 9.83 -21.72 -7.15
N ILE A 365 9.85 -20.39 -7.13
CA ILE A 365 9.19 -19.54 -6.13
C ILE A 365 7.76 -19.27 -6.65
N THR A 366 6.88 -20.23 -6.45
CA THR A 366 5.46 -20.09 -6.82
C THR A 366 4.71 -19.32 -5.73
N TYR A 367 3.54 -18.73 -6.07
CA TYR A 367 2.66 -18.07 -5.11
C TYR A 367 2.40 -18.94 -3.88
N GLU A 368 2.06 -20.23 -4.09
CA GLU A 368 1.80 -21.17 -2.99
C GLU A 368 3.02 -21.33 -2.07
N LYS A 369 4.22 -21.56 -2.63
CA LYS A 369 5.43 -21.70 -1.81
C LYS A 369 5.84 -20.43 -1.10
N PHE A 370 5.65 -19.29 -1.73
CA PHE A 370 5.96 -17.99 -1.13
C PHE A 370 5.15 -17.78 0.15
N TRP A 371 3.87 -18.14 0.15
CA TRP A 371 3.02 -17.95 1.31
C TRP A 371 3.03 -19.10 2.32
N SER A 372 3.44 -20.32 1.93
CA SER A 372 3.43 -21.50 2.81
C SER A 372 4.77 -21.89 3.41
N ASP A 373 5.91 -21.49 2.80
CA ASP A 373 7.27 -21.82 3.29
C ASP A 373 8.12 -20.57 3.47
N ARG A 374 8.41 -20.26 4.72
CA ARG A 374 9.22 -19.08 5.10
C ARG A 374 10.60 -19.03 4.43
N ASN A 375 11.20 -20.14 4.05
CA ASN A 375 12.47 -20.14 3.31
C ASN A 375 12.29 -19.60 1.90
N TYR A 376 11.21 -20.03 1.22
CA TYR A 376 10.86 -19.51 -0.10
C TYR A 376 10.34 -18.09 -0.04
N GLU A 377 9.56 -17.72 0.98
CA GLU A 377 9.12 -16.33 1.24
C GLU A 377 10.32 -15.39 1.31
N LYS A 378 11.32 -15.71 2.12
CA LYS A 378 12.48 -14.82 2.36
C LYS A 378 13.60 -14.94 1.33
N LEU A 379 13.54 -15.88 0.41
CA LEU A 379 14.56 -16.07 -0.61
C LEU A 379 14.66 -14.88 -1.58
N PRO A 380 13.56 -14.39 -2.21
CA PRO A 380 13.62 -13.26 -3.14
C PRO A 380 14.07 -11.97 -2.45
N TYR A 381 13.62 -11.67 -1.23
CA TYR A 381 14.09 -10.52 -0.44
C TYR A 381 15.62 -10.49 -0.36
N ARG A 382 16.21 -11.56 0.16
CA ARG A 382 17.64 -11.64 0.41
C ARG A 382 18.46 -11.73 -0.86
N ARG A 383 18.06 -12.57 -1.81
CA ARG A 383 18.74 -12.72 -3.11
C ARG A 383 18.70 -11.43 -3.89
N GLY A 384 17.51 -10.80 -4.02
CA GLY A 384 17.34 -9.55 -4.74
C GLY A 384 18.13 -8.42 -4.11
N MET A 385 18.13 -8.31 -2.77
CA MET A 385 18.94 -7.33 -2.06
C MET A 385 20.45 -7.52 -2.28
N ILE A 386 20.96 -8.76 -2.21
CA ILE A 386 22.36 -9.05 -2.48
C ILE A 386 22.72 -8.72 -3.94
N TYR A 387 21.80 -8.99 -4.87
CA TYR A 387 21.97 -8.69 -6.28
C TYR A 387 21.96 -7.18 -6.54
N ALA A 388 21.04 -6.43 -5.93
CA ALA A 388 21.02 -4.97 -6.01
C ALA A 388 22.30 -4.33 -5.44
N PHE A 389 22.77 -4.82 -4.28
CA PHE A 389 24.06 -4.42 -3.70
C PHE A 389 25.21 -4.72 -4.67
N HIS A 390 25.24 -5.90 -5.29
CA HIS A 390 26.24 -6.27 -6.28
C HIS A 390 26.20 -5.33 -7.49
N LEU A 391 25.04 -5.06 -8.07
CA LEU A 391 24.87 -4.18 -9.24
C LEU A 391 25.30 -2.75 -8.94
N ASP A 392 24.84 -2.17 -7.81
CA ASP A 392 25.16 -0.79 -7.43
C ASP A 392 26.68 -0.59 -7.31
N ASN A 393 27.36 -1.58 -6.72
CA ASN A 393 28.81 -1.54 -6.59
C ASN A 393 29.55 -1.70 -7.92
N ILE A 394 29.07 -2.56 -8.83
CA ILE A 394 29.64 -2.68 -10.18
C ILE A 394 29.42 -1.38 -10.97
N MET A 395 28.23 -0.81 -10.93
CA MET A 395 27.92 0.48 -11.56
C MET A 395 28.90 1.56 -11.13
N LYS A 396 29.07 1.75 -9.82
CA LYS A 396 29.97 2.74 -9.23
C LYS A 396 31.47 2.48 -9.49
N GLN A 397 31.84 1.24 -9.80
CA GLN A 397 33.20 0.90 -10.22
C GLN A 397 33.45 1.22 -11.71
N MET A 398 32.42 1.08 -12.56
CA MET A 398 32.50 1.30 -14.01
C MET A 398 32.28 2.76 -14.39
N HIS A 399 31.47 3.49 -13.63
CA HIS A 399 31.06 4.86 -13.92
C HIS A 399 31.33 5.79 -12.73
N GLU A 400 31.91 6.96 -12.99
CA GLU A 400 32.21 7.92 -11.91
C GLU A 400 30.95 8.64 -11.40
N ASP A 401 29.91 8.79 -12.23
CA ASP A 401 28.73 9.62 -12.00
C ASP A 401 27.42 8.84 -11.96
N LYS A 402 27.44 7.51 -12.19
CA LYS A 402 26.25 6.65 -12.21
C LYS A 402 26.23 5.60 -11.11
N SER A 403 25.03 5.22 -10.73
CA SER A 403 24.75 4.19 -9.74
C SER A 403 23.50 3.38 -10.12
N LEU A 404 23.09 2.42 -9.31
CA LEU A 404 21.82 1.71 -9.49
C LEU A 404 20.61 2.65 -9.43
N ASP A 405 20.75 3.82 -8.80
CA ASP A 405 19.69 4.85 -8.75
C ASP A 405 19.25 5.31 -10.15
N ASP A 406 20.18 5.38 -11.12
CA ASP A 406 19.88 5.76 -12.50
C ASP A 406 19.06 4.70 -13.22
N ILE A 407 19.40 3.41 -13.00
CA ILE A 407 18.64 2.27 -13.53
C ILE A 407 17.20 2.29 -12.97
N MET A 408 17.05 2.52 -11.67
CA MET A 408 15.73 2.54 -11.02
C MET A 408 14.85 3.66 -11.56
N ARG A 409 15.41 4.87 -11.77
CA ARG A 409 14.66 5.99 -12.35
C ARG A 409 14.27 5.73 -13.81
N GLU A 410 15.16 5.13 -14.61
CA GLU A 410 14.82 4.75 -16.00
C GLU A 410 13.69 3.69 -16.02
N ILE A 411 13.68 2.73 -15.09
CA ILE A 411 12.59 1.77 -14.97
C ILE A 411 11.28 2.50 -14.66
N LEU A 412 11.27 3.43 -13.69
CA LEU A 412 10.09 4.24 -13.37
C LEU A 412 9.63 5.06 -14.58
N ASP A 413 10.55 5.66 -15.32
CA ASP A 413 10.21 6.43 -16.50
C ASP A 413 9.53 5.58 -17.59
N ARG A 414 10.00 4.35 -17.80
CA ARG A 414 9.41 3.41 -18.78
C ARG A 414 8.06 2.84 -18.33
N CYS A 415 7.87 2.64 -17.04
CA CYS A 415 6.66 2.02 -16.50
C CYS A 415 5.55 3.02 -16.20
N HIS A 416 5.88 4.29 -15.91
CA HIS A 416 4.90 5.23 -15.38
C HIS A 416 4.97 6.63 -15.97
N ARG A 417 6.15 7.28 -16.02
CA ARG A 417 6.23 8.70 -16.38
C ARG A 417 6.09 8.96 -17.88
N PHE A 418 6.72 8.12 -18.70
CA PHE A 418 6.81 8.27 -20.15
C PHE A 418 6.35 7.04 -20.92
N GLY A 419 5.86 6.01 -20.20
CA GLY A 419 5.36 4.76 -20.72
C GLY A 419 4.36 4.12 -19.75
N ASP A 420 3.86 2.96 -20.16
CA ASP A 420 2.89 2.12 -19.44
C ASP A 420 3.36 0.66 -19.39
N ALA A 421 4.66 0.42 -19.55
CA ALA A 421 5.21 -0.93 -19.56
C ALA A 421 5.12 -1.57 -18.16
N LYS A 422 4.66 -2.82 -18.10
CA LYS A 422 4.79 -3.60 -16.88
C LYS A 422 6.22 -4.15 -16.76
N PHE A 423 6.75 -4.10 -15.54
CA PHE A 423 8.09 -4.59 -15.24
C PHE A 423 8.19 -6.12 -15.39
N ASP A 424 9.15 -6.57 -16.13
CA ASP A 424 9.52 -7.99 -16.28
C ASP A 424 11.03 -8.16 -16.51
N HIS A 425 11.47 -9.41 -16.60
CA HIS A 425 12.88 -9.74 -16.87
C HIS A 425 13.41 -9.14 -18.18
N ASN A 426 12.56 -8.94 -19.21
CA ASN A 426 12.99 -8.41 -20.50
C ASN A 426 13.25 -6.90 -20.40
N LEU A 427 12.32 -6.15 -19.79
CA LEU A 427 12.50 -4.73 -19.53
C LEU A 427 13.76 -4.50 -18.67
N PHE A 428 13.95 -5.30 -17.62
CA PHE A 428 15.13 -5.17 -16.75
C PHE A 428 16.43 -5.44 -17.50
N LYS A 429 16.49 -6.50 -18.31
CA LYS A 429 17.67 -6.83 -19.12
C LYS A 429 17.98 -5.75 -20.15
N ASP A 430 16.96 -5.18 -20.77
CA ASP A 430 17.13 -4.10 -21.75
C ASP A 430 17.71 -2.84 -21.09
N VAL A 431 17.22 -2.48 -19.91
CA VAL A 431 17.81 -1.37 -19.13
C VAL A 431 19.24 -1.70 -18.69
N LEU A 432 19.50 -2.91 -18.20
CA LEU A 432 20.86 -3.30 -17.80
C LEU A 432 21.86 -3.24 -18.95
N ASP A 433 21.47 -3.64 -20.17
CA ASP A 433 22.33 -3.61 -21.33
C ASP A 433 22.78 -2.20 -21.68
N ASN A 434 21.91 -1.21 -21.54
CA ASN A 434 22.24 0.20 -21.76
C ASN A 434 23.32 0.74 -20.82
N TYR A 435 23.40 0.24 -19.58
CA TYR A 435 24.34 0.73 -18.57
C TYR A 435 25.60 -0.14 -18.41
N LEU A 436 25.44 -1.45 -18.49
CA LEU A 436 26.48 -2.42 -18.11
C LEU A 436 26.85 -3.41 -19.22
N GLY A 437 26.08 -3.39 -20.33
CA GLY A 437 26.29 -4.25 -21.49
C GLY A 437 25.96 -5.74 -21.25
N PRO A 438 26.24 -6.59 -22.25
CA PRO A 438 25.81 -8.00 -22.29
C PRO A 438 26.28 -8.87 -21.12
N ARG A 439 27.38 -8.50 -20.46
CA ARG A 439 27.88 -9.26 -19.29
C ARG A 439 26.91 -9.17 -18.10
N ALA A 440 26.25 -8.05 -17.93
CA ALA A 440 25.25 -7.87 -16.86
C ALA A 440 24.02 -8.74 -17.09
N MET A 441 23.58 -8.91 -18.33
CA MET A 441 22.49 -9.83 -18.68
C MET A 441 22.88 -11.28 -18.35
N THR A 442 24.10 -11.70 -18.65
CA THR A 442 24.60 -13.03 -18.28
C THR A 442 24.63 -13.22 -16.76
N ALA A 443 25.02 -12.19 -16.01
CA ALA A 443 25.02 -12.20 -14.55
C ALA A 443 23.60 -12.27 -13.99
N PHE A 444 22.65 -11.54 -14.57
CA PHE A 444 21.23 -11.63 -14.20
C PHE A 444 20.67 -13.05 -14.38
N GLU A 445 20.87 -13.66 -15.55
CA GLU A 445 20.45 -15.03 -15.80
C GLU A 445 21.08 -16.04 -14.81
N LYS A 446 22.34 -15.83 -14.48
CA LYS A 446 23.08 -16.64 -13.54
C LYS A 446 22.54 -16.54 -12.11
N TYR A 447 22.44 -15.31 -11.59
CA TYR A 447 22.20 -15.08 -10.17
C TYR A 447 20.72 -15.02 -9.81
N ILE A 448 19.91 -14.42 -10.66
CA ILE A 448 18.47 -14.30 -10.40
C ILE A 448 17.73 -15.51 -10.98
N VAL A 449 17.82 -15.76 -12.28
CA VAL A 449 16.97 -16.77 -12.93
C VAL A 449 17.35 -18.18 -12.49
N ARG A 450 18.65 -18.55 -12.56
CA ARG A 450 19.13 -19.88 -12.18
C ARG A 450 19.38 -20.06 -10.68
N GLY A 451 19.48 -18.95 -9.91
CA GLY A 451 19.67 -18.98 -8.46
C GLY A 451 21.10 -19.30 -8.01
N GLU A 452 22.10 -19.12 -8.88
CA GLU A 452 23.48 -19.35 -8.50
C GLU A 452 23.96 -18.32 -7.46
N ILE A 453 24.86 -18.73 -6.58
CA ILE A 453 25.39 -17.87 -5.49
C ILE A 453 26.19 -16.70 -6.07
N ILE A 454 25.90 -15.49 -5.60
CA ILE A 454 26.59 -14.26 -5.97
C ILE A 454 27.96 -14.22 -5.26
N ASP A 455 29.06 -14.15 -6.03
CA ASP A 455 30.39 -13.91 -5.46
C ASP A 455 30.56 -12.41 -5.14
N LEU A 456 30.33 -12.06 -3.88
CA LEU A 456 30.47 -10.68 -3.42
C LEU A 456 31.87 -10.11 -3.55
N LYS A 457 32.91 -10.92 -3.65
CA LYS A 457 34.31 -10.43 -3.72
C LYS A 457 34.56 -9.51 -4.91
N ILE A 458 33.83 -9.73 -6.01
CA ILE A 458 34.01 -8.93 -7.23
C ILE A 458 33.31 -7.55 -7.17
N SER A 459 32.46 -7.33 -6.17
CA SER A 459 31.66 -6.11 -6.01
C SER A 459 31.80 -5.43 -4.65
N ILE A 460 32.78 -5.82 -3.85
CA ILE A 460 33.02 -5.15 -2.56
C ILE A 460 33.57 -3.75 -2.76
N PRO A 461 32.92 -2.71 -2.18
CA PRO A 461 33.39 -1.34 -2.29
C PRO A 461 34.72 -1.13 -1.53
N LYS A 462 35.50 -0.16 -2.01
CA LYS A 462 36.73 0.27 -1.30
C LYS A 462 36.35 0.75 0.10
N GLY A 463 37.06 0.23 1.12
CA GLY A 463 36.80 0.55 2.52
C GLY A 463 35.94 -0.50 3.23
N ILE A 464 35.36 -1.48 2.51
CA ILE A 464 34.78 -2.69 3.11
C ILE A 464 35.77 -3.86 2.94
N ARG A 465 35.93 -4.63 4.01
CA ARG A 465 36.63 -5.90 3.99
C ARG A 465 35.63 -7.04 3.96
N HIS A 466 35.81 -7.96 3.03
CA HIS A 466 35.10 -9.22 2.96
C HIS A 466 35.91 -10.34 3.62
N ASN A 467 35.29 -11.06 4.54
CA ASN A 467 35.78 -12.28 5.13
C ASN A 467 34.76 -13.39 4.98
N THR A 468 35.18 -14.63 5.17
CA THR A 468 34.27 -15.79 5.19
C THR A 468 34.39 -16.50 6.53
N LYS A 469 33.25 -16.67 7.22
CA LYS A 469 33.19 -17.40 8.49
C LYS A 469 32.26 -18.60 8.33
N ARG A 470 32.82 -19.81 8.38
CA ARG A 470 32.03 -21.06 8.17
C ARG A 470 31.27 -21.08 6.84
N GLY A 471 31.86 -20.60 5.75
CA GLY A 471 31.24 -20.54 4.43
C GLY A 471 30.29 -19.34 4.23
N ILE A 472 30.05 -18.54 5.25
CA ILE A 472 29.15 -17.38 5.20
C ILE A 472 30.00 -16.11 5.01
N PRO A 473 29.70 -15.26 4.00
CA PRO A 473 30.31 -13.94 3.85
C PRO A 473 30.03 -13.06 5.06
N VAL A 474 31.04 -12.31 5.49
CA VAL A 474 30.96 -11.33 6.57
C VAL A 474 31.65 -10.05 6.12
N LEU A 475 30.92 -8.96 6.11
CA LEU A 475 31.42 -7.62 5.78
C LEU A 475 31.88 -6.91 7.06
N SER A 476 32.94 -6.13 6.94
CA SER A 476 33.44 -5.25 8.01
C SER A 476 33.99 -3.96 7.44
N VAL A 477 33.88 -2.88 8.20
CA VAL A 477 34.48 -1.58 7.84
C VAL A 477 35.96 -1.63 7.99
N SER A 478 36.70 -1.24 6.95
CA SER A 478 38.17 -1.09 7.00
C SER A 478 38.64 0.37 6.84
N ASP A 479 37.79 1.21 6.19
CA ASP A 479 38.07 2.63 5.98
C ASP A 479 36.73 3.37 5.86
N PRO A 480 36.22 3.98 6.95
CA PRO A 480 34.92 4.63 6.97
C PRO A 480 34.79 5.77 5.96
N GLU A 481 35.83 6.61 5.81
CA GLU A 481 35.74 7.78 4.91
C GLU A 481 35.59 7.39 3.43
N LYS A 482 36.20 6.28 3.02
CA LYS A 482 36.04 5.76 1.66
C LYS A 482 34.67 5.17 1.43
N ILE A 483 34.08 4.56 2.46
CA ILE A 483 32.75 3.92 2.33
C ILE A 483 31.66 4.98 2.26
N GLU A 484 31.67 5.98 3.12
CA GLU A 484 30.65 7.03 3.13
C GLU A 484 30.54 7.69 1.76
N LYS A 485 31.66 8.05 1.16
CA LYS A 485 31.68 8.62 -0.21
C LYS A 485 31.14 7.66 -1.27
N PHE A 486 31.21 6.36 -1.03
CA PHE A 486 30.83 5.34 -2.01
C PHE A 486 29.38 4.87 -1.83
N LEU A 487 28.92 4.65 -0.60
CA LEU A 487 27.57 4.14 -0.32
C LEU A 487 26.51 5.24 -0.31
N ILE A 488 26.87 6.45 0.12
CA ILE A 488 25.97 7.60 0.19
C ILE A 488 25.71 8.20 -1.21
N ARG A 489 26.60 7.97 -2.15
CA ARG A 489 26.46 8.35 -3.54
C ARG A 489 25.54 7.35 -4.33
#